data_dc20a97352ab08369f9f2d3897140b3e
#
_entry.id   dc20a97352ab08369f9f2d3897140b3e
#
_cell.length_a   1.000
_cell.length_b   1.000
_cell.length_c   1.000
_cell.angle_alpha   90.00
_cell.angle_beta   90.00
_cell.angle_gamma   90.00
#
_symmetry.space_group_name_H-M   'P 1'
#
loop_
_entity.id
_entity.type
_entity.pdbx_description
1 polymer ?
#
loop_
_entity_poly.entity_id
_entity_poly.type
_entity_poly.pdbx_seq_one_letter_code
_entity_poly.pdbx_strand_id
1 'polypeptide(L)'
;KPLEVIGFENHGGQTSGITTPFGTVRCGNGNCFQSASEGYCEKNVIATYLHGPLLSKNPELADYILTYCLHRHPGTPAALEPLDDQLEQACRAVMLKRLLKEKE
;
A
#
# COMPACT_ATOMS: atom_id res chain seq x y z
N LYS A 1 -5.19 11.51 7.97
CA LYS A 1 -3.99 11.71 7.15
C LYS A 1 -3.79 10.54 6.20
N PRO A 2 -3.64 10.80 4.89
CA PRO A 2 -3.43 9.71 3.94
C PRO A 2 -2.13 8.96 4.22
N LEU A 3 -2.18 7.64 4.04
CA LEU A 3 -1.00 6.80 4.15
C LEU A 3 -0.32 6.71 2.78
N GLU A 4 0.98 6.97 2.74
CA GLU A 4 1.76 6.79 1.53
C GLU A 4 2.29 5.37 1.47
N VAL A 5 1.99 4.66 0.38
CA VAL A 5 2.36 3.27 0.19
C VAL A 5 3.38 3.18 -0.93
N ILE A 6 4.45 2.44 -0.71
CA ILE A 6 5.51 2.24 -1.70
C ILE A 6 5.57 0.78 -2.14
N GLY A 7 6.12 0.58 -3.31
CA GLY A 7 6.33 -0.73 -3.91
C GLY A 7 6.80 -0.52 -5.32
N PHE A 8 7.02 -1.61 -6.05
CA PHE A 8 7.30 -1.49 -7.48
C PHE A 8 6.22 -2.23 -8.27
N GLU A 9 5.93 -1.71 -9.45
CA GLU A 9 4.94 -2.29 -10.34
C GLU A 9 5.56 -3.43 -11.13
N ASN A 10 4.82 -4.54 -11.22
CA ASN A 10 5.25 -5.67 -12.02
C ASN A 10 3.99 -6.39 -12.50
N HIS A 11 3.55 -6.05 -13.70
CA HIS A 11 2.34 -6.65 -14.25
C HIS A 11 2.43 -6.78 -15.76
N GLY A 12 1.94 -7.91 -16.25
CA GLY A 12 1.88 -8.17 -17.69
C GLY A 12 0.59 -7.73 -18.35
N GLY A 13 -0.33 -7.18 -17.57
CA GLY A 13 -1.60 -6.67 -18.06
C GLY A 13 -1.92 -5.33 -17.45
N GLN A 14 -2.99 -4.73 -17.92
CA GLN A 14 -3.48 -3.45 -17.41
C GLN A 14 -4.96 -3.58 -17.06
N THR A 15 -5.40 -2.80 -16.07
CA THR A 15 -6.77 -2.83 -15.60
C THR A 15 -7.40 -1.45 -15.80
N SER A 16 -8.62 -1.43 -16.30
CA SER A 16 -9.37 -0.20 -16.49
C SER A 16 -10.78 -0.34 -15.91
N GLY A 17 -11.49 0.77 -15.80
CA GLY A 17 -12.87 0.77 -15.32
C GLY A 17 -13.02 0.67 -13.81
N ILE A 18 -11.95 0.88 -13.05
CA ILE A 18 -12.00 0.84 -11.60
C ILE A 18 -12.54 2.18 -11.07
N THR A 19 -13.60 2.12 -10.29
CA THR A 19 -14.20 3.32 -9.68
C THR A 19 -13.81 3.49 -8.22
N THR A 20 -13.32 2.43 -7.58
CA THR A 20 -12.88 2.47 -6.18
C THR A 20 -11.43 2.00 -6.09
N PRO A 21 -10.45 2.84 -6.47
CA PRO A 21 -9.06 2.43 -6.44
C PRO A 21 -8.53 2.29 -5.02
N PHE A 22 -7.49 1.49 -4.88
CA PHE A 22 -6.75 1.35 -3.62
C PHE A 22 -6.04 2.65 -3.26
N GLY A 23 -5.49 3.33 -4.26
CA GLY A 23 -4.79 4.58 -4.02
C GLY A 23 -4.66 5.46 -5.25
N THR A 24 -4.12 6.64 -5.03
CA THR A 24 -3.78 7.60 -6.08
C THR A 24 -2.28 7.53 -6.33
N VAL A 25 -1.89 7.49 -7.60
CA VAL A 25 -0.49 7.37 -8.00
C VAL A 25 0.22 8.71 -7.84
N ARG A 26 1.32 8.71 -7.10
CA ARG A 26 2.23 9.85 -7.00
C ARG A 26 3.49 9.67 -7.85
N CYS A 27 3.87 8.41 -8.06
CA CYS A 27 5.02 8.05 -8.88
C CYS A 27 4.75 6.67 -9.46
N GLY A 28 4.82 6.53 -10.78
CA GLY A 28 4.55 5.28 -11.47
C GLY A 28 3.33 5.36 -12.37
N ASN A 29 2.87 4.21 -12.84
CA ASN A 29 1.77 4.15 -13.82
C ASN A 29 0.41 3.78 -13.19
N GLY A 30 0.39 2.88 -12.20
CA GLY A 30 -0.86 2.42 -11.62
C GLY A 30 -1.50 1.28 -12.40
N ASN A 31 -2.84 1.29 -12.50
CA ASN A 31 -3.61 0.20 -13.11
C ASN A 31 -3.36 0.03 -14.60
N CYS A 32 -3.07 1.13 -15.27
CA CYS A 32 -2.70 1.11 -16.68
C CYS A 32 -1.72 2.24 -16.94
N PHE A 33 -1.14 2.26 -18.14
CA PHE A 33 -0.08 3.22 -18.45
C PHE A 33 -0.52 4.65 -18.17
N GLN A 34 0.25 5.34 -17.35
CA GLN A 34 0.01 6.73 -16.93
C GLN A 34 -1.35 6.95 -16.25
N SER A 35 -1.84 5.91 -15.56
CA SER A 35 -3.06 6.04 -14.76
C SER A 35 -2.79 6.85 -13.49
N ALA A 36 -3.79 7.61 -13.07
CA ALA A 36 -3.74 8.28 -11.77
C ALA A 36 -4.19 7.38 -10.62
N SER A 37 -4.69 6.19 -10.92
CA SER A 37 -5.26 5.27 -9.94
C SER A 37 -4.51 3.96 -9.92
N GLU A 38 -4.35 3.40 -8.72
CA GLU A 38 -3.71 2.12 -8.50
C GLU A 38 -4.62 1.21 -7.69
N GLY A 39 -4.75 -0.03 -8.16
CA GLY A 39 -5.43 -1.05 -7.41
C GLY A 39 -6.93 -0.93 -7.37
N TYR A 40 -7.49 -1.68 -6.44
CA TYR A 40 -8.93 -1.75 -6.22
C TYR A 40 -9.17 -1.96 -4.73
N CYS A 41 -10.13 -1.26 -4.18
CA CYS A 41 -10.48 -1.42 -2.77
C CYS A 41 -11.97 -1.26 -2.60
N GLU A 42 -12.66 -2.33 -2.22
CA GLU A 42 -14.09 -2.28 -1.93
C GLU A 42 -14.43 -3.37 -0.93
N LYS A 43 -15.18 -2.99 0.11
CA LYS A 43 -15.55 -3.91 1.19
C LYS A 43 -14.30 -4.56 1.81
N ASN A 44 -14.17 -5.88 1.71
CA ASN A 44 -13.05 -6.62 2.26
C ASN A 44 -12.01 -7.02 1.22
N VAL A 45 -12.10 -6.44 0.02
CA VAL A 45 -11.21 -6.78 -1.09
C VAL A 45 -10.25 -5.63 -1.34
N ILE A 46 -8.95 -5.95 -1.35
CA ILE A 46 -7.89 -5.03 -1.75
C ILE A 46 -7.07 -5.73 -2.82
N ALA A 47 -6.90 -5.06 -3.95
CA ALA A 47 -6.06 -5.57 -5.03
C ALA A 47 -5.05 -4.49 -5.43
N THR A 48 -3.84 -4.91 -5.73
CA THR A 48 -2.76 -3.97 -6.04
C THR A 48 -1.75 -4.63 -6.98
N TYR A 49 -1.10 -3.80 -7.79
CA TYR A 49 0.04 -4.22 -8.60
C TYR A 49 1.37 -4.03 -7.88
N LEU A 50 1.35 -3.47 -6.67
CA LEU A 50 2.57 -3.19 -5.94
C LEU A 50 3.21 -4.45 -5.36
N HIS A 51 4.49 -4.56 -5.56
CA HIS A 51 5.31 -5.68 -5.08
C HIS A 51 6.44 -5.14 -4.22
N GLY A 52 7.13 -6.09 -3.57
CA GLY A 52 8.29 -5.60 -2.98
C GLY A 52 8.97 -6.25 -1.79
N PRO A 53 8.41 -7.09 -0.93
CA PRO A 53 7.02 -7.39 -0.57
C PRO A 53 6.26 -6.17 -0.04
N LEU A 54 4.99 -6.13 -0.35
CA LEU A 54 4.17 -4.95 -0.05
C LEU A 54 4.14 -4.61 1.45
N LEU A 55 3.90 -5.60 2.29
CA LEU A 55 3.67 -5.33 3.71
C LEU A 55 4.95 -4.98 4.47
N SER A 56 6.07 -5.62 4.16
CA SER A 56 7.33 -5.26 4.83
C SER A 56 7.86 -3.91 4.39
N LYS A 57 7.53 -3.46 3.19
CA LYS A 57 7.88 -2.12 2.73
C LYS A 57 6.97 -1.03 3.28
N ASN A 58 5.81 -1.42 3.81
CA ASN A 58 4.80 -0.49 4.31
C ASN A 58 4.24 -0.98 5.64
N PRO A 59 5.01 -0.87 6.74
CA PRO A 59 4.60 -1.42 8.03
C PRO A 59 3.27 -0.87 8.54
N GLU A 60 2.98 0.41 8.28
CA GLU A 60 1.72 1.00 8.72
C GLU A 60 0.53 0.40 7.99
N LEU A 61 0.69 0.03 6.71
CA LEU A 61 -0.34 -0.66 5.96
C LEU A 61 -0.57 -2.06 6.52
N ALA A 62 0.52 -2.77 6.87
CA ALA A 62 0.41 -4.08 7.49
C ALA A 62 -0.37 -4.01 8.80
N ASP A 63 -0.04 -3.04 9.65
CA ASP A 63 -0.73 -2.84 10.92
C ASP A 63 -2.21 -2.52 10.72
N TYR A 64 -2.52 -1.70 9.73
CA TYR A 64 -3.90 -1.34 9.39
C TYR A 64 -4.71 -2.59 9.01
N ILE A 65 -4.16 -3.41 8.12
CA ILE A 65 -4.84 -4.62 7.66
C ILE A 65 -5.05 -5.60 8.81
N LEU A 66 -4.02 -5.83 9.62
CA LEU A 66 -4.11 -6.74 10.76
C LEU A 66 -5.11 -6.25 11.80
N THR A 67 -5.12 -4.96 12.10
CA THR A 67 -6.07 -4.37 13.03
C THR A 67 -7.50 -4.54 12.54
N TYR A 68 -7.72 -4.32 11.25
CA TYR A 68 -9.03 -4.52 10.64
C TYR A 68 -9.51 -5.98 10.80
N CYS A 69 -8.61 -6.94 10.55
CA CYS A 69 -8.92 -8.36 10.70
C CYS A 69 -9.27 -8.71 12.16
N LEU A 70 -8.53 -8.16 13.12
CA LEU A 70 -8.79 -8.40 14.53
C LEU A 70 -10.16 -7.89 14.96
N HIS A 71 -10.54 -6.71 14.48
CA HIS A 71 -11.84 -6.14 14.82
C HIS A 71 -13.02 -6.96 14.28
N ARG A 72 -12.78 -7.79 13.28
CA ARG A 72 -13.83 -8.64 12.71
C ARG A 72 -13.98 -9.98 13.42
N HIS A 73 -13.10 -10.31 14.37
CA HIS A 73 -13.15 -11.57 15.11
C HIS A 73 -13.50 -11.29 16.56
N PRO A 74 -14.74 -11.66 17.00
CA PRO A 74 -15.14 -11.46 18.40
C PRO A 74 -14.20 -12.17 19.36
N GLY A 75 -13.88 -11.52 20.47
CA GLY A 75 -13.06 -12.09 21.51
C GLY A 75 -11.57 -11.96 21.32
N THR A 76 -11.13 -11.36 20.21
CA THR A 76 -9.71 -11.09 20.00
C THR A 76 -9.35 -9.69 20.50
N PRO A 77 -8.07 -9.44 20.86
CA PRO A 77 -7.64 -8.10 21.24
C PRO A 77 -7.87 -7.10 20.11
N ALA A 78 -8.26 -5.88 20.47
CA ALA A 78 -8.53 -4.84 19.49
C ALA A 78 -7.28 -4.07 19.06
N ALA A 79 -6.14 -4.30 19.72
CA ALA A 79 -4.91 -3.58 19.44
C ALA A 79 -3.75 -4.56 19.22
N LEU A 80 -2.86 -4.20 18.31
CA LEU A 80 -1.63 -4.95 18.05
C LEU A 80 -0.55 -4.53 19.04
N GLU A 81 0.31 -5.48 19.43
CA GLU A 81 1.53 -5.14 20.13
C GLU A 81 2.50 -4.47 19.16
N PRO A 82 3.09 -3.33 19.55
CA PRO A 82 4.05 -2.66 18.66
C PRO A 82 5.28 -3.54 18.42
N LEU A 83 5.71 -3.57 17.16
CA LEU A 83 6.94 -4.20 16.75
C LEU A 83 8.00 -3.14 16.47
N ASP A 84 9.26 -3.56 16.48
CA ASP A 84 10.34 -2.65 16.12
C ASP A 84 10.45 -2.58 14.59
N ASP A 85 9.84 -1.58 14.00
CA ASP A 85 9.83 -1.34 12.56
C ASP A 85 10.86 -0.31 12.12
N GLN A 86 11.87 -0.01 12.95
CA GLN A 86 12.83 1.04 12.65
C GLN A 86 13.55 0.84 11.32
N LEU A 87 13.99 -0.38 11.03
CA LEU A 87 14.67 -0.68 9.78
C LEU A 87 13.74 -0.51 8.59
N GLU A 88 12.53 -1.05 8.69
CA GLU A 88 11.52 -0.95 7.64
C GLU A 88 11.15 0.50 7.36
N GLN A 89 10.96 1.30 8.41
CA GLN A 89 10.63 2.71 8.24
C GLN A 89 11.79 3.51 7.66
N ALA A 90 13.02 3.18 8.03
CA ALA A 90 14.20 3.83 7.46
C ALA A 90 14.32 3.54 5.96
N CYS A 91 14.14 2.30 5.56
CA CYS A 91 14.15 1.92 4.15
C CYS A 91 13.03 2.61 3.38
N ARG A 92 11.85 2.66 3.96
CA ARG A 92 10.69 3.31 3.35
C ARG A 92 10.94 4.80 3.13
N ALA A 93 11.50 5.46 4.13
CA ALA A 93 11.79 6.90 4.04
C ALA A 93 12.78 7.22 2.92
N VAL A 94 13.83 6.40 2.77
CA VAL A 94 14.80 6.55 1.71
C VAL A 94 14.14 6.39 0.33
N MET A 95 13.31 5.37 0.17
CA MET A 95 12.63 5.12 -1.10
C MET A 95 11.64 6.22 -1.45
N LEU A 96 10.87 6.69 -0.47
CA LEU A 96 9.93 7.79 -0.69
C LEU A 96 10.66 9.04 -1.19
N LYS A 97 11.74 9.40 -0.53
CA LYS A 97 12.52 10.57 -0.90
C LYS A 97 13.04 10.44 -2.32
N ARG A 98 13.57 9.28 -2.67
CA ARG A 98 14.10 9.03 -4.00
C ARG A 98 13.02 9.08 -5.08
N LEU A 99 11.91 8.41 -4.86
CA LEU A 99 10.82 8.33 -5.84
C LEU A 99 10.18 9.70 -6.09
N LEU A 100 9.93 10.45 -5.05
CA LEU A 100 9.31 11.77 -5.18
C LEU A 100 10.27 12.79 -5.78
N LYS A 101 11.54 12.66 -5.50
CA LYS A 101 12.57 13.53 -6.11
C LYS A 101 12.69 13.29 -7.60
N GLU A 102 12.69 12.03 -8.02
CA GLU A 102 12.79 11.67 -9.44
C GLU A 102 11.59 12.16 -10.24
N LYS A 103 10.43 12.29 -9.61
CA LYS A 103 9.23 12.78 -10.24
C LYS A 103 9.32 14.26 -10.60
N GLU A 104 10.04 15.00 -9.79
CA GLU A 104 10.23 16.43 -10.01
C GLU A 104 11.21 16.68 -11.16
#